data_5643e4fa6e1715c4dbdc86c717708f16
#
_entry.id   5643e4fa6e1715c4dbdc86c717708f16
#
_cell.length_a   1.000
_cell.length_b   1.000
_cell.length_c   1.000
_cell.angle_alpha   90.00
_cell.angle_beta   90.00
_cell.angle_gamma   90.00
#
_symmetry.space_group_name_H-M   'P 1'
#
loop_
_entity.id
_entity.type
_entity.pdbx_description
1 polymer ?
#
loop_
_entity_poly.entity_id
_entity_poly.type
_entity_poly.pdbx_seq_one_letter_code
_entity_poly.pdbx_strand_id
1 'polypeptide(L)'
;MSGVQVRVRVGREHYALPVTRVLEVAELGDLTPVPGSPPEIVGVHNLRGRVIPVLALATLLDLSDEEPERIVVVELDERCAGLAVDAVVDVGELPEASERVDSPYLTAAALADGLLVGMLDVDAILSSVSPEAPA
;
A
#
# COMPACT_ATOMS: atom_id res chain seq x y z
N MET A 1 -9.97 13.17 -12.80
CA MET A 1 -10.63 11.97 -13.28
C MET A 1 -10.12 10.76 -12.56
N SER A 2 -11.02 10.05 -11.96
CA SER A 2 -10.64 8.86 -11.24
C SER A 2 -10.78 7.67 -12.16
N GLY A 3 -9.73 6.92 -12.35
CA GLY A 3 -9.82 5.64 -13.02
C GLY A 3 -10.29 4.58 -12.05
N VAL A 4 -10.07 3.33 -12.44
CA VAL A 4 -10.41 2.21 -11.59
C VAL A 4 -9.40 2.14 -10.44
N GLN A 5 -9.91 1.97 -9.24
CA GLN A 5 -9.12 1.93 -8.03
C GLN A 5 -9.24 0.57 -7.37
N VAL A 6 -8.17 0.14 -6.73
CA VAL A 6 -8.19 -1.03 -5.84
C VAL A 6 -8.37 -0.49 -4.43
N ARG A 7 -9.40 -0.94 -3.74
CA ARG A 7 -9.68 -0.48 -2.39
C ARG A 7 -9.24 -1.54 -1.39
N VAL A 8 -8.51 -1.10 -0.37
CA VAL A 8 -7.96 -1.97 0.65
C VAL A 8 -8.40 -1.48 2.02
N ARG A 9 -8.36 -2.39 2.98
CA ARG A 9 -8.65 -2.07 4.37
C ARG A 9 -7.41 -2.33 5.20
N VAL A 10 -7.09 -1.39 6.09
CA VAL A 10 -6.01 -1.52 7.04
C VAL A 10 -6.60 -1.14 8.41
N GLY A 11 -6.69 -2.11 9.31
CA GLY A 11 -7.42 -1.88 10.55
C GLY A 11 -8.86 -1.53 10.25
N ARG A 12 -9.29 -0.37 10.68
CA ARG A 12 -10.65 0.12 10.43
C ARG A 12 -10.70 1.12 9.28
N GLU A 13 -9.57 1.44 8.68
CA GLU A 13 -9.49 2.50 7.70
C GLU A 13 -9.48 1.94 6.29
N HIS A 14 -10.00 2.70 5.35
CA HIS A 14 -10.07 2.30 3.95
C HIS A 14 -9.17 3.22 3.12
N TYR A 15 -8.48 2.60 2.18
CA TYR A 15 -7.58 3.31 1.27
C TYR A 15 -7.77 2.78 -0.13
N ALA A 16 -7.31 3.54 -1.10
CA ALA A 16 -7.43 3.15 -2.50
C ALA A 16 -6.18 3.56 -3.25
N LEU A 17 -5.90 2.84 -4.32
CA LEU A 17 -4.80 3.17 -5.21
C LEU A 17 -5.19 2.78 -6.63
N PRO A 18 -4.59 3.43 -7.64
CA PRO A 18 -4.95 3.13 -9.02
C PRO A 18 -4.62 1.69 -9.38
N VAL A 19 -5.54 1.03 -10.06
CA VAL A 19 -5.33 -0.36 -10.47
C VAL A 19 -4.11 -0.47 -11.39
N THR A 20 -3.78 0.60 -12.11
CA THR A 20 -2.62 0.60 -13.01
C THR A 20 -1.30 0.48 -12.27
N ARG A 21 -1.30 0.69 -10.95
CA ARG A 21 -0.09 0.55 -10.14
C ARG A 21 0.02 -0.81 -9.47
N VAL A 22 -1.01 -1.65 -9.58
CA VAL A 22 -1.03 -2.94 -8.88
C VAL A 22 -0.61 -4.04 -9.85
N LEU A 23 0.45 -4.77 -9.50
CA LEU A 23 0.90 -5.90 -10.29
C LEU A 23 0.14 -7.16 -9.91
N GLU A 24 -0.04 -7.39 -8.63
CA GLU A 24 -0.76 -8.57 -8.16
C GLU A 24 -1.10 -8.41 -6.69
N VAL A 25 -1.98 -9.28 -6.22
CA VAL A 25 -2.32 -9.41 -4.80
C VAL A 25 -1.94 -10.82 -4.40
N ALA A 26 -1.19 -10.95 -3.31
CA ALA A 26 -0.73 -12.23 -2.83
C ALA A 26 -1.09 -12.37 -1.36
N GLU A 27 -1.02 -13.60 -0.85
CA GLU A 27 -1.17 -13.82 0.58
C GLU A 27 0.09 -13.40 1.28
N LEU A 28 -0.06 -12.86 2.49
CA LEU A 28 1.08 -12.41 3.25
C LEU A 28 2.02 -13.55 3.60
N GLY A 29 1.44 -14.65 4.11
CA GLY A 29 2.24 -15.82 4.45
C GLY A 29 3.35 -15.49 5.41
N ASP A 30 4.41 -16.28 5.33
CA ASP A 30 5.59 -16.10 6.17
C ASP A 30 6.58 -15.22 5.43
N LEU A 31 6.87 -14.05 5.99
CA LEU A 31 7.83 -13.14 5.42
C LEU A 31 9.20 -13.39 6.04
N THR A 32 10.24 -13.16 5.25
CA THR A 32 11.60 -13.24 5.74
C THR A 32 12.00 -11.86 6.25
N PRO A 33 12.22 -11.70 7.57
CA PRO A 33 12.62 -10.40 8.08
C PRO A 33 14.00 -9.99 7.58
N VAL A 34 14.22 -8.68 7.50
CA VAL A 34 15.52 -8.14 7.10
C VAL A 34 16.12 -7.47 8.33
N PRO A 35 17.21 -8.03 8.89
CA PRO A 35 17.82 -7.43 10.08
C PRO A 35 18.28 -6.01 9.79
N GLY A 36 18.02 -5.11 10.74
CA GLY A 36 18.45 -3.73 10.60
C GLY A 36 17.58 -2.87 9.71
N SER A 37 16.50 -3.41 9.16
CA SER A 37 15.63 -2.62 8.32
C SER A 37 14.78 -1.66 9.15
N PRO A 38 14.27 -0.58 8.56
CA PRO A 38 13.36 0.34 9.26
C PRO A 38 12.09 -0.38 9.70
N PRO A 39 11.40 0.12 10.73
CA PRO A 39 10.20 -0.56 11.23
C PRO A 39 9.07 -0.72 10.23
N GLU A 40 9.01 0.13 9.22
CA GLU A 40 7.96 0.01 8.21
C GLU A 40 8.20 -1.16 7.26
N ILE A 41 9.41 -1.71 7.21
CA ILE A 41 9.70 -2.89 6.38
C ILE A 41 9.51 -4.12 7.24
N VAL A 42 8.52 -4.95 6.89
CA VAL A 42 8.21 -6.14 7.68
C VAL A 42 8.87 -7.40 7.12
N GLY A 43 9.48 -7.31 5.96
CA GLY A 43 10.19 -8.44 5.38
C GLY A 43 10.33 -8.28 3.89
N VAL A 44 10.63 -9.39 3.21
CA VAL A 44 10.75 -9.41 1.77
C VAL A 44 9.86 -10.50 1.21
N HIS A 45 9.43 -10.32 -0.02
CA HIS A 45 8.56 -11.24 -0.73
C HIS A 45 9.22 -11.57 -2.06
N ASN A 46 9.16 -12.83 -2.46
CA ASN A 46 9.72 -13.27 -3.73
C ASN A 46 8.62 -13.17 -4.79
N LEU A 47 8.79 -12.25 -5.73
CA LEU A 47 7.85 -12.07 -6.83
C LEU A 47 8.51 -12.63 -8.08
N ARG A 48 8.23 -13.90 -8.38
CA ARG A 48 8.71 -14.55 -9.60
C ARG A 48 10.23 -14.45 -9.75
N GLY A 49 10.93 -14.70 -8.65
CA GLY A 49 12.39 -14.65 -8.65
C GLY A 49 12.97 -13.30 -8.32
N ARG A 50 12.13 -12.28 -8.15
CA ARG A 50 12.56 -10.95 -7.78
C ARG A 50 12.19 -10.71 -6.33
N VAL A 51 13.18 -10.36 -5.51
CA VAL A 51 12.95 -10.09 -4.09
C VAL A 51 12.56 -8.63 -3.93
N ILE A 52 11.40 -8.38 -3.36
CA ILE A 52 10.90 -7.01 -3.16
C ILE A 52 10.64 -6.78 -1.68
N PRO A 53 10.81 -5.55 -1.20
CA PRO A 53 10.49 -5.23 0.20
C PRO A 53 8.97 -5.20 0.39
N VAL A 54 8.54 -5.58 1.60
CA VAL A 54 7.14 -5.50 1.99
C VAL A 54 7.03 -4.46 3.09
N LEU A 55 6.18 -3.47 2.85
CA LEU A 55 5.97 -2.35 3.76
C LEU A 55 4.69 -2.57 4.54
N ALA A 56 4.72 -2.30 5.83
CA ALA A 56 3.51 -2.28 6.65
C ALA A 56 2.82 -0.94 6.39
N LEU A 57 1.75 -0.95 5.62
CA LEU A 57 1.03 0.28 5.33
C LEU A 57 0.53 0.93 6.60
N ALA A 58 0.13 0.11 7.59
CA ALA A 58 -0.30 0.65 8.87
C ALA A 58 0.79 1.48 9.54
N THR A 59 2.04 1.02 9.48
CA THR A 59 3.13 1.75 10.10
C THR A 59 3.36 3.09 9.39
N LEU A 60 3.29 3.08 8.06
CA LEU A 60 3.45 4.32 7.31
C LEU A 60 2.34 5.32 7.63
N LEU A 61 1.13 4.84 7.88
CA LEU A 61 -0.04 5.69 8.13
C LEU A 61 -0.32 5.88 9.61
N ASP A 62 0.55 5.37 10.48
CA ASP A 62 0.44 5.54 11.92
C ASP A 62 -0.85 4.94 12.48
N LEU A 63 -1.17 3.74 12.04
CA LEU A 63 -2.32 2.98 12.51
C LEU A 63 -1.82 1.83 13.38
N SER A 64 -2.68 1.32 14.26
CA SER A 64 -2.24 0.36 15.26
C SER A 64 -3.11 -0.88 15.41
N ASP A 65 -4.24 -0.96 14.74
CA ASP A 65 -5.14 -2.11 14.91
C ASP A 65 -5.23 -2.96 13.64
N GLU A 66 -4.13 -3.07 12.93
CA GLU A 66 -4.08 -3.83 11.69
C GLU A 66 -3.87 -5.32 11.96
N GLU A 67 -4.38 -6.14 11.04
CA GLU A 67 -4.12 -7.58 10.99
C GLU A 67 -3.83 -7.94 9.54
N PRO A 68 -2.62 -7.66 9.07
CA PRO A 68 -2.33 -7.84 7.66
C PRO A 68 -2.38 -9.30 7.24
N GLU A 69 -3.06 -9.57 6.12
CA GLU A 69 -3.20 -10.90 5.57
C GLU A 69 -2.89 -10.96 4.08
N ARG A 70 -2.73 -9.80 3.45
CA ARG A 70 -2.49 -9.73 2.00
C ARG A 70 -1.35 -8.80 1.69
N ILE A 71 -0.71 -9.04 0.57
CA ILE A 71 0.29 -8.15 0.03
C ILE A 71 -0.25 -7.61 -1.29
N VAL A 72 -0.35 -6.29 -1.42
CA VAL A 72 -0.66 -5.65 -2.69
C VAL A 72 0.67 -5.22 -3.28
N VAL A 73 1.08 -5.84 -4.37
CA VAL A 73 2.34 -5.53 -5.01
C VAL A 73 2.13 -4.36 -5.94
N VAL A 74 2.87 -3.28 -5.71
CA VAL A 74 2.73 -2.05 -6.48
C VAL A 74 4.02 -1.76 -7.24
N GLU A 75 3.86 -1.09 -8.37
CA GLU A 75 5.00 -0.72 -9.21
C GLU A 75 4.77 0.67 -9.78
N LEU A 76 5.81 1.45 -9.80
CA LEU A 76 5.83 2.75 -10.47
C LEU A 76 7.22 2.92 -11.05
N ASP A 77 7.26 3.08 -12.38
CA ASP A 77 8.51 3.08 -13.13
C ASP A 77 9.21 1.73 -12.91
N GLU A 78 10.39 1.70 -12.35
CA GLU A 78 11.05 0.43 -12.10
C GLU A 78 11.11 0.08 -10.62
N ARG A 79 10.39 0.83 -9.80
CA ARG A 79 10.34 0.59 -8.37
C ARG A 79 9.17 -0.32 -8.06
N CYS A 80 9.38 -1.25 -7.15
CA CYS A 80 8.38 -2.25 -6.83
C CYS A 80 8.44 -2.58 -5.34
N ALA A 81 7.31 -2.72 -4.72
CA ALA A 81 7.23 -3.08 -3.31
C ALA A 81 5.89 -3.73 -3.05
N GLY A 82 5.81 -4.46 -1.95
CA GLY A 82 4.54 -5.00 -1.47
C GLY A 82 4.00 -4.13 -0.34
N LEU A 83 2.70 -3.95 -0.31
CA LEU A 83 2.04 -3.24 0.78
C LEU A 83 1.24 -4.25 1.57
N ALA A 84 1.56 -4.41 2.85
CA ALA A 84 0.82 -5.34 3.72
C ALA A 84 -0.47 -4.66 4.15
N VAL A 85 -1.59 -5.30 3.85
CA VAL A 85 -2.92 -4.78 4.16
C VAL A 85 -3.75 -5.91 4.76
N ASP A 86 -4.84 -5.54 5.45
CA ASP A 86 -5.71 -6.54 6.07
C ASP A 86 -6.56 -7.25 5.02
N ALA A 87 -7.07 -6.50 4.04
CA ALA A 87 -7.94 -7.08 3.03
C ALA A 87 -7.96 -6.21 1.79
N VAL A 88 -8.22 -6.84 0.66
CA VAL A 88 -8.61 -6.12 -0.55
C VAL A 88 -10.13 -6.16 -0.59
N VAL A 89 -10.75 -4.99 -0.57
CA VAL A 89 -12.19 -4.88 -0.40
C VAL A 89 -12.91 -5.01 -1.74
N ASP A 90 -12.51 -4.21 -2.72
CA ASP A 90 -13.10 -4.30 -4.04
C ASP A 90 -12.23 -3.53 -5.04
N VAL A 91 -12.64 -3.59 -6.30
CA VAL A 91 -11.99 -2.88 -7.40
C VAL A 91 -13.09 -2.17 -8.16
N GLY A 92 -12.94 -0.87 -8.36
CA GLY A 92 -13.95 -0.10 -9.05
C GLY A 92 -13.64 1.38 -9.02
N GLU A 93 -14.55 2.16 -9.55
CA GLU A 93 -14.37 3.60 -9.55
C GLU A 93 -14.83 4.17 -8.22
N LEU A 94 -14.14 5.21 -7.78
CA LEU A 94 -14.50 5.95 -6.58
C LEU A 94 -14.95 7.36 -6.98
N PRO A 95 -15.77 8.00 -6.14
CA PRO A 95 -16.13 9.40 -6.37
C PRO A 95 -14.87 10.27 -6.40
N GLU A 96 -15.03 11.48 -6.94
CA GLU A 96 -13.94 12.44 -6.94
C GLU A 96 -13.51 12.71 -5.51
N ALA A 97 -12.21 12.98 -5.35
CA ALA A 97 -11.68 13.33 -4.06
C ALA A 97 -12.35 14.60 -3.56
N SER A 98 -12.83 14.57 -2.33
CA SER A 98 -13.58 15.67 -1.75
C SER A 98 -12.91 16.27 -0.52
N GLU A 99 -11.88 15.61 0.01
CA GLU A 99 -11.24 16.04 1.23
C GLU A 99 -9.74 16.16 1.03
N ARG A 100 -9.16 17.15 1.67
CA ARG A 100 -7.70 17.25 1.74
C ARG A 100 -7.24 16.47 2.96
N VAL A 101 -6.06 15.89 2.85
CA VAL A 101 -5.49 15.10 3.94
C VAL A 101 -4.10 15.64 4.22
N ASP A 102 -3.69 15.46 5.48
CA ASP A 102 -2.40 15.95 5.92
C ASP A 102 -1.52 14.72 6.20
N SER A 103 -1.11 14.06 5.15
CA SER A 103 -0.26 12.88 5.25
C SER A 103 0.67 12.85 4.06
N PRO A 104 1.96 12.52 4.28
CA PRO A 104 2.89 12.44 3.14
C PRO A 104 2.59 11.27 2.21
N TYR A 105 1.76 10.32 2.62
CA TYR A 105 1.50 9.11 1.82
C TYR A 105 0.11 9.09 1.20
N LEU A 106 -0.65 10.17 1.36
CA LEU A 106 -1.98 10.28 0.77
C LEU A 106 -2.06 11.54 -0.07
N THR A 107 -2.75 11.45 -1.20
CA THR A 107 -2.96 12.62 -2.04
C THR A 107 -4.23 13.37 -1.65
N ALA A 108 -5.25 12.64 -1.22
CA ALA A 108 -6.55 13.22 -0.89
C ALA A 108 -7.40 12.12 -0.28
N ALA A 109 -8.67 12.41 -0.05
CA ALA A 109 -9.62 11.41 0.39
C ALA A 109 -10.94 11.60 -0.34
N ALA A 110 -11.64 10.51 -0.54
CA ALA A 110 -12.96 10.50 -1.18
C ALA A 110 -13.95 9.87 -0.22
N LEU A 111 -15.20 10.33 -0.28
CA LEU A 111 -16.26 9.77 0.52
C LEU A 111 -17.01 8.75 -0.34
N ALA A 112 -17.02 7.49 0.10
CA ALA A 112 -17.66 6.42 -0.63
C ALA A 112 -18.38 5.50 0.35
N ASP A 113 -19.64 5.23 0.09
CA ASP A 113 -20.46 4.32 0.91
C ASP A 113 -20.44 4.72 2.39
N GLY A 114 -20.44 6.01 2.67
CA GLY A 114 -20.41 6.51 4.03
C GLY A 114 -19.05 6.44 4.71
N LEU A 115 -18.02 6.03 3.99
CA LEU A 115 -16.68 5.90 4.52
C LEU A 115 -15.73 6.86 3.83
N LEU A 116 -14.78 7.37 4.59
CA LEU A 116 -13.74 8.19 4.02
C LEU A 116 -12.61 7.28 3.56
N VAL A 117 -12.29 7.32 2.27
CA VAL A 117 -11.29 6.46 1.66
C VAL A 117 -10.08 7.33 1.30
N GLY A 118 -8.94 7.03 1.91
CA GLY A 118 -7.71 7.77 1.64
C GLY A 118 -7.10 7.31 0.32
N MET A 119 -6.70 8.26 -0.52
CA MET A 119 -6.09 7.95 -1.81
C MET A 119 -4.58 7.87 -1.61
N LEU A 120 -4.02 6.68 -1.78
CA LEU A 120 -2.60 6.45 -1.54
C LEU A 120 -1.75 7.12 -2.62
N ASP A 121 -0.67 7.72 -2.18
CA ASP A 121 0.34 8.28 -3.07
C ASP A 121 1.42 7.22 -3.26
N VAL A 122 1.29 6.43 -4.32
CA VAL A 122 2.20 5.31 -4.57
C VAL A 122 3.63 5.79 -4.77
N ASP A 123 3.81 6.95 -5.44
CA ASP A 123 5.14 7.50 -5.64
C ASP A 123 5.79 7.83 -4.30
N ALA A 124 5.05 8.49 -3.41
CA ALA A 124 5.59 8.85 -2.09
C ALA A 124 5.92 7.60 -1.27
N ILE A 125 5.05 6.59 -1.35
CA ILE A 125 5.27 5.35 -0.60
C ILE A 125 6.53 4.65 -1.12
N LEU A 126 6.66 4.51 -2.42
CA LEU A 126 7.84 3.86 -2.99
C LEU A 126 9.11 4.65 -2.74
N SER A 127 9.00 5.97 -2.66
CA SER A 127 10.16 6.80 -2.37
C SER A 127 10.59 6.72 -0.92
N SER A 128 9.72 6.24 -0.03
CA SER A 128 10.09 6.05 1.37
C SER A 128 11.03 4.87 1.55
N VAL A 129 11.11 3.97 0.57
CA VAL A 129 12.03 2.85 0.59
C VAL A 129 13.27 3.29 -0.17
N SER A 130 14.43 3.18 0.47
CA SER A 130 15.66 3.59 -0.18
C SER A 130 15.90 2.74 -1.42
N PRO A 131 16.00 3.36 -2.60
CA PRO A 131 16.22 2.59 -3.81
C PRO A 131 17.62 2.03 -3.89
N GLU A 132 18.59 2.62 -3.21
CA GLU A 132 19.87 1.98 -3.17
C GLU A 132 19.90 1.13 -1.96
N ALA A 133 19.19 0.08 -2.03
CA ALA A 133 19.47 -0.97 -1.14
C ALA A 133 20.94 -1.24 -1.33
N PRO A 134 21.69 -1.15 -0.30
CA PRO A 134 23.10 -1.45 -0.44
C PRO A 134 23.22 -2.85 -0.96
N ALA A 135 24.01 -2.95 -1.95
CA ALA A 135 24.24 -4.22 -2.58
C ALA A 135 24.85 -5.19 -1.57
#